data_dc501023e795f6ae2f7a7db1ae0207bf
#
_entry.id   dc501023e795f6ae2f7a7db1ae0207bf
#
_cell.length_a   1.000
_cell.length_b   1.000
_cell.length_c   1.000
_cell.angle_alpha   90.00
_cell.angle_beta   90.00
_cell.angle_gamma   90.00
#
_symmetry.space_group_name_H-M   'P 1'
#
loop_
_entity.id
_entity.type
_entity.pdbx_description
1 polymer ?
#
loop_
_entity_poly.entity_id
_entity_poly.type
_entity_poly.pdbx_seq_one_letter_code
_entity_poly.pdbx_strand_id
1 'polypeptide(L)'
;WIFVTRGNYSVTASDPVSKSKNSKALDASDPKILTSEIGPDEIHLYESREHHGNWLDCIISRQINIAPIEVGHRACSVCLLNHTAMKLKRKLYWDPAKERFKNDDEANSMLTRAQRWPYQIYPEFDVKTTL
;
A
#
# COMPACT_ATOMS: atom_id res chain seq x y z
N TRP A 1 -3.62 -16.42 13.01
CA TRP A 1 -3.98 -15.34 12.08
C TRP A 1 -4.83 -14.27 12.77
N ILE A 2 -4.78 -13.06 12.24
CA ILE A 2 -5.67 -11.95 12.58
C ILE A 2 -6.35 -11.51 11.29
N PHE A 3 -7.65 -11.31 11.33
CA PHE A 3 -8.44 -10.77 10.24
C PHE A 3 -8.94 -9.37 10.61
N VAL A 4 -8.74 -8.42 9.70
CA VAL A 4 -9.15 -7.01 9.88
C VAL A 4 -9.86 -6.54 8.63
N THR A 5 -11.04 -5.92 8.79
CA THR A 5 -11.77 -5.28 7.70
C THR A 5 -12.42 -3.98 8.15
N ARG A 6 -12.74 -3.10 7.19
CA ARG A 6 -13.44 -1.84 7.46
C ARG A 6 -14.96 -2.06 7.51
N GLY A 7 -15.46 -2.68 8.58
CA GLY A 7 -16.89 -2.90 8.79
C GLY A 7 -17.38 -4.29 8.41
N ASN A 8 -18.68 -4.53 8.51
CA ASN A 8 -19.33 -5.82 8.28
C ASN A 8 -19.57 -6.10 6.80
N TYR A 9 -18.59 -5.93 5.96
CA TYR A 9 -18.73 -6.28 4.55
C TYR A 9 -18.51 -7.77 4.35
N SER A 10 -19.43 -8.39 3.61
CA SER A 10 -19.16 -9.72 3.06
C SER A 10 -18.01 -9.59 2.06
N VAL A 11 -16.84 -9.94 2.50
CA VAL A 11 -15.66 -9.93 1.61
C VAL A 11 -15.78 -11.16 0.72
N THR A 12 -15.96 -10.94 -0.57
CA THR A 12 -15.77 -11.98 -1.57
C THR A 12 -14.28 -12.20 -1.70
N ALA A 13 -13.68 -12.93 -0.82
CA ALA A 13 -12.28 -13.17 -0.91
C ALA A 13 -11.99 -14.62 -1.24
N SER A 14 -10.91 -14.80 -1.93
CA SER A 14 -10.11 -16.00 -1.94
C SER A 14 -9.58 -16.37 -0.54
N ASP A 15 -9.93 -15.60 0.48
CA ASP A 15 -9.52 -15.78 1.86
C ASP A 15 -10.42 -16.82 2.56
N PRO A 16 -9.86 -17.87 3.17
CA PRO A 16 -10.60 -18.87 3.91
C PRO A 16 -11.47 -18.32 5.05
N VAL A 17 -11.05 -17.20 5.66
CA VAL A 17 -11.76 -16.54 6.75
C VAL A 17 -13.03 -15.83 6.29
N SER A 18 -13.09 -15.37 5.06
CA SER A 18 -14.24 -14.68 4.50
C SER A 18 -15.44 -15.56 4.22
N LYS A 19 -15.32 -16.87 4.32
CA LYS A 19 -16.42 -17.83 4.15
C LYS A 19 -17.41 -17.83 5.30
N SER A 20 -17.08 -17.20 6.42
CA SER A 20 -18.00 -17.03 7.54
C SER A 20 -18.94 -15.84 7.28
N LYS A 21 -20.24 -16.12 7.14
CA LYS A 21 -21.31 -15.10 7.01
C LYS A 21 -21.38 -14.12 8.18
N ASN A 22 -20.65 -14.37 9.26
CA ASN A 22 -20.66 -13.62 10.51
C ASN A 22 -19.26 -13.12 10.92
N SER A 23 -18.33 -12.95 9.98
CA SER A 23 -17.00 -12.42 10.32
C SER A 23 -17.14 -11.01 10.88
N LYS A 24 -16.62 -10.81 12.09
CA LYS A 24 -16.52 -9.49 12.70
C LYS A 24 -15.48 -8.66 11.96
N ALA A 25 -15.55 -7.34 12.11
CA ALA A 25 -14.55 -6.43 11.53
C ALA A 25 -13.12 -6.71 12.02
N LEU A 26 -13.00 -7.32 13.18
CA LEU A 26 -11.76 -7.81 13.77
C LEU A 26 -11.99 -9.23 14.30
N ASP A 27 -11.22 -10.19 13.85
CA ASP A 27 -11.27 -11.58 14.27
C ASP A 27 -9.86 -12.20 14.31
N ALA A 28 -9.67 -13.28 15.08
CA ALA A 28 -8.40 -13.96 15.20
C ALA A 28 -8.56 -15.47 15.42
N SER A 29 -7.54 -16.24 15.05
CA SER A 29 -7.49 -17.70 15.28
C SER A 29 -7.49 -18.09 16.76
N ASP A 30 -6.97 -17.21 17.63
CA ASP A 30 -7.02 -17.33 19.08
C ASP A 30 -7.69 -16.08 19.67
N PRO A 31 -8.83 -16.22 20.36
CA PRO A 31 -9.53 -15.09 21.01
C PRO A 31 -8.66 -14.29 21.99
N LYS A 32 -7.64 -14.90 22.58
CA LYS A 32 -6.71 -14.21 23.48
C LYS A 32 -5.94 -13.08 22.79
N ILE A 33 -5.70 -13.20 21.49
CA ILE A 33 -5.04 -12.15 20.70
C ILE A 33 -5.89 -10.86 20.71
N LEU A 34 -7.23 -11.00 20.66
CA LEU A 34 -8.16 -9.85 20.62
C LEU A 34 -8.34 -9.18 21.99
N THR A 35 -8.02 -9.87 23.05
CA THR A 35 -8.14 -9.39 24.44
C THR A 35 -6.79 -9.04 25.06
N SER A 36 -5.70 -9.20 24.31
CA SER A 36 -4.38 -8.81 24.80
C SER A 36 -4.29 -7.28 24.95
N GLU A 37 -3.78 -6.84 26.08
CA GLU A 37 -3.51 -5.44 26.35
C GLU A 37 -2.01 -5.21 26.22
N ILE A 38 -1.66 -4.08 25.57
CA ILE A 38 -0.27 -3.64 25.46
C ILE A 38 0.08 -2.93 26.75
N GLY A 39 1.04 -3.48 27.51
CA GLY A 39 1.50 -2.92 28.77
C GLY A 39 2.31 -1.61 28.58
N PRO A 40 2.46 -0.80 29.65
CA PRO A 40 3.10 0.52 29.53
C PRO A 40 4.57 0.47 29.07
N ASP A 41 5.25 -0.67 29.27
CA ASP A 41 6.66 -0.87 28.88
C ASP A 41 6.80 -1.57 27.51
N GLU A 42 5.68 -1.84 26.83
CA GLU A 42 5.67 -2.48 25.51
C GLU A 42 5.68 -1.45 24.38
N ILE A 43 5.83 -1.91 23.15
CA ILE A 43 5.85 -1.04 21.97
C ILE A 43 4.46 -0.48 21.69
N HIS A 44 4.31 0.82 21.80
CA HIS A 44 3.11 1.54 21.41
C HIS A 44 3.27 2.17 20.03
N LEU A 45 2.24 2.03 19.20
CA LEU A 45 2.20 2.70 17.90
C LEU A 45 1.86 4.19 18.10
N TYR A 46 2.24 5.00 17.11
CA TYR A 46 1.84 6.40 17.08
C TYR A 46 0.30 6.52 17.05
N GLU A 47 -0.28 7.15 18.07
CA GLU A 47 -1.71 7.36 18.16
C GLU A 47 -2.12 8.66 17.47
N SER A 48 -3.13 8.57 16.61
CA SER A 48 -3.80 9.74 16.04
C SER A 48 -5.30 9.47 15.94
N ARG A 49 -6.11 10.32 16.55
CA ARG A 49 -7.57 10.21 16.55
C ARG A 49 -8.20 10.76 15.28
N GLU A 50 -7.55 11.76 14.68
CA GLU A 50 -8.07 12.48 13.52
C GLU A 50 -6.92 12.80 12.56
N HIS A 51 -7.11 12.45 11.30
CA HIS A 51 -6.06 12.47 10.29
C HIS A 51 -5.67 13.90 9.85
N HIS A 52 -6.65 14.77 9.67
CA HIS A 52 -6.41 16.16 9.26
C HIS A 52 -5.81 16.98 10.41
N GLY A 53 -6.32 16.79 11.64
CA GLY A 53 -5.76 17.41 12.84
C GLY A 53 -4.30 17.04 13.03
N ASN A 54 -3.97 15.76 12.92
CA ASN A 54 -2.58 15.30 12.98
C ASN A 54 -1.69 15.98 11.93
N TRP A 55 -2.18 16.12 10.70
CA TRP A 55 -1.44 16.80 9.65
C TRP A 55 -1.20 18.27 9.98
N LEU A 56 -2.22 19.00 10.47
CA LEU A 56 -2.09 20.41 10.88
C LEU A 56 -1.11 20.57 12.06
N ASP A 57 -1.23 19.72 13.07
CA ASP A 57 -0.32 19.73 14.23
C ASP A 57 1.12 19.48 13.81
N CYS A 58 1.35 18.58 12.85
CA CYS A 58 2.68 18.31 12.32
C CYS A 58 3.25 19.45 11.47
N ILE A 59 2.40 20.23 10.79
CA ILE A 59 2.84 21.45 10.10
C ILE A 59 3.39 22.46 11.12
N ILE A 60 2.72 22.63 12.26
CA ILE A 60 3.11 23.56 13.33
C ILE A 60 4.35 23.04 14.06
N SER A 61 4.30 21.81 14.52
CA SER A 61 5.36 21.19 15.33
C SER A 61 6.60 20.76 14.55
N ARG A 62 6.51 20.67 13.21
CA ARG A 62 7.54 20.13 12.32
C ARG A 62 7.89 18.67 12.61
N GLN A 63 6.99 17.91 13.25
CA GLN A 63 7.13 16.49 13.47
C GLN A 63 6.61 15.69 12.28
N ILE A 64 7.00 14.43 12.21
CA ILE A 64 6.52 13.50 11.19
C ILE A 64 5.08 13.09 11.54
N ASN A 65 4.17 13.19 10.59
CA ASN A 65 2.78 12.78 10.75
C ASN A 65 2.65 11.23 10.74
N ILE A 66 1.50 10.72 11.18
CA ILE A 66 1.22 9.29 11.28
C ILE A 66 1.27 8.56 9.93
N ALA A 67 1.05 9.26 8.83
CA ALA A 67 1.08 8.72 7.47
C ALA A 67 2.00 9.57 6.57
N PRO A 68 3.31 9.52 6.76
CA PRO A 68 4.25 10.27 5.95
C PRO A 68 4.19 9.83 4.49
N ILE A 69 4.57 10.73 3.60
CA ILE A 69 4.47 10.51 2.14
C ILE A 69 5.21 9.23 1.69
N GLU A 70 6.33 8.89 2.32
CA GLU A 70 7.09 7.69 2.01
C GLU A 70 6.26 6.41 2.27
N VAL A 71 5.54 6.35 3.39
CA VAL A 71 4.64 5.23 3.71
C VAL A 71 3.51 5.15 2.68
N GLY A 72 2.91 6.30 2.34
CA GLY A 72 1.88 6.37 1.31
C GLY A 72 2.38 5.91 -0.06
N HIS A 73 3.57 6.37 -0.45
CA HIS A 73 4.22 5.96 -1.70
C HIS A 73 4.45 4.44 -1.75
N ARG A 74 5.03 3.86 -0.70
CA ARG A 74 5.29 2.40 -0.64
C ARG A 74 4.00 1.59 -0.66
N ALA A 75 2.99 2.00 0.09
CA ALA A 75 1.69 1.33 0.10
C ALA A 75 1.00 1.37 -1.28
N CYS A 76 1.04 2.52 -1.94
CA CYS A 76 0.50 2.68 -3.29
C CYS A 76 1.27 1.84 -4.31
N SER A 77 2.61 1.82 -4.21
CA SER A 77 3.47 1.03 -5.09
C SER A 77 3.11 -0.45 -5.07
N VAL A 78 2.83 -1.04 -3.90
CA VAL A 78 2.42 -2.45 -3.80
C VAL A 78 1.16 -2.72 -4.64
N CYS A 79 0.16 -1.82 -4.59
CA CYS A 79 -1.07 -1.97 -5.37
C CYS A 79 -0.80 -1.89 -6.89
N LEU A 80 0.05 -0.95 -7.30
CA LEU A 80 0.40 -0.76 -8.71
C LEU A 80 1.24 -1.93 -9.26
N LEU A 81 2.17 -2.45 -8.46
CA LEU A 81 2.97 -3.63 -8.83
C LEU A 81 2.10 -4.89 -8.99
N ASN A 82 1.09 -5.05 -8.13
CA ASN A 82 0.11 -6.12 -8.28
C ASN A 82 -0.64 -6.02 -9.62
N HIS A 83 -1.03 -4.82 -10.02
CA HIS A 83 -1.67 -4.62 -11.33
C HIS A 83 -0.77 -5.06 -12.48
N THR A 84 0.52 -4.71 -12.45
CA THR A 84 1.50 -5.14 -13.44
C THR A 84 1.64 -6.66 -13.47
N ALA A 85 1.76 -7.31 -12.30
CA ALA A 85 1.85 -8.76 -12.20
C ALA A 85 0.60 -9.48 -12.75
N MET A 86 -0.59 -8.94 -12.48
CA MET A 86 -1.84 -9.46 -13.02
C MET A 86 -1.91 -9.36 -14.56
N LYS A 87 -1.40 -8.29 -15.13
CA LYS A 87 -1.34 -8.10 -16.58
C LYS A 87 -0.39 -9.07 -17.26
N LEU A 88 0.80 -9.22 -16.71
CA LEU A 88 1.86 -10.08 -17.26
C LEU A 88 1.68 -11.55 -16.91
N LYS A 89 0.83 -11.88 -15.93
CA LYS A 89 0.50 -13.25 -15.48
C LYS A 89 1.72 -14.12 -15.17
N ARG A 90 2.75 -13.50 -14.61
CA ARG A 90 4.00 -14.18 -14.23
C ARG A 90 4.59 -13.56 -12.97
N LYS A 91 5.50 -14.25 -12.31
CA LYS A 91 6.23 -13.75 -11.16
C LYS A 91 7.17 -12.63 -11.60
N LEU A 92 7.14 -11.52 -10.88
CA LEU A 92 8.00 -10.35 -11.09
C LEU A 92 8.90 -10.15 -9.87
N TYR A 93 10.10 -9.61 -10.10
CA TYR A 93 11.07 -9.32 -9.05
C TYR A 93 11.31 -7.82 -8.97
N TRP A 94 10.82 -7.21 -7.91
CA TRP A 94 10.93 -5.77 -7.68
C TRP A 94 12.20 -5.42 -6.90
N ASP A 95 12.85 -4.33 -7.26
CA ASP A 95 13.93 -3.70 -6.51
C ASP A 95 13.38 -2.40 -5.89
N PRO A 96 13.08 -2.36 -4.58
CA PRO A 96 12.47 -1.20 -3.96
C PRO A 96 13.41 0.00 -3.83
N ALA A 97 14.73 -0.21 -3.89
CA ALA A 97 15.71 0.87 -3.84
C ALA A 97 15.87 1.59 -5.19
N LYS A 98 15.75 0.85 -6.27
CA LYS A 98 15.83 1.37 -7.64
C LYS A 98 14.46 1.70 -8.23
N GLU A 99 13.39 1.26 -7.57
CA GLU A 99 12.01 1.35 -8.04
C GLU A 99 11.84 0.81 -9.47
N ARG A 100 12.42 -0.37 -9.71
CA ARG A 100 12.37 -1.05 -11.01
C ARG A 100 12.27 -2.56 -10.85
N PHE A 101 11.70 -3.21 -11.86
CA PHE A 101 11.75 -4.67 -11.97
C PHE A 101 13.15 -5.12 -12.40
N LYS A 102 13.67 -6.16 -11.74
CA LYS A 102 15.01 -6.72 -12.01
C LYS A 102 14.99 -7.48 -13.33
N ASN A 103 15.83 -7.06 -14.27
CA ASN A 103 16.03 -7.71 -15.57
C ASN A 103 14.71 -7.97 -16.34
N ASP A 104 13.81 -7.00 -16.36
CA ASP A 104 12.48 -7.14 -16.95
C ASP A 104 12.02 -5.82 -17.59
N ASP A 105 12.42 -5.61 -18.84
CA ASP A 105 12.14 -4.38 -19.57
C ASP A 105 10.65 -4.25 -19.92
N GLU A 106 9.96 -5.36 -20.17
CA GLU A 106 8.53 -5.36 -20.41
C GLU A 106 7.76 -4.87 -19.18
N ALA A 107 8.07 -5.40 -17.99
CA ALA A 107 7.46 -4.94 -16.75
C ALA A 107 7.84 -3.48 -16.44
N ASN A 108 9.08 -3.08 -16.71
CA ASN A 108 9.55 -1.71 -16.53
C ASN A 108 8.86 -0.72 -17.45
N SER A 109 8.51 -1.10 -18.68
CA SER A 109 7.77 -0.25 -19.60
C SER A 109 6.36 0.07 -19.11
N MET A 110 5.80 -0.75 -18.19
CA MET A 110 4.47 -0.54 -17.60
C MET A 110 4.46 0.40 -16.39
N LEU A 111 5.63 0.84 -15.90
CA LEU A 111 5.73 1.76 -14.76
C LEU A 111 5.30 3.18 -15.11
N THR A 112 5.32 3.53 -16.38
CA THR A 112 4.92 4.85 -16.88
C THR A 112 3.94 4.69 -18.04
N ARG A 113 3.25 5.78 -18.36
CA ARG A 113 2.43 5.89 -19.57
C ARG A 113 2.98 7.01 -20.42
N ALA A 114 2.87 6.87 -21.74
CA ALA A 114 3.15 7.96 -22.65
C ALA A 114 2.31 9.19 -22.26
N GLN A 115 2.97 10.30 -22.06
CA GLN A 115 2.33 11.55 -21.70
C GLN A 115 1.95 12.30 -22.96
N ARG A 116 0.78 12.97 -22.93
CA ARG A 116 0.30 13.75 -24.09
C ARG A 116 1.13 15.02 -24.25
N TRP A 117 1.67 15.21 -25.40
CA TRP A 117 2.32 16.48 -25.74
C TRP A 117 1.27 17.64 -25.72
N PRO A 118 1.56 18.84 -25.18
CA PRO A 118 2.84 19.29 -24.58
C PRO A 118 2.92 19.13 -23.06
N TYR A 119 2.14 18.26 -22.46
CA TYR A 119 1.98 18.11 -21.00
C TYR A 119 2.93 17.04 -20.41
N GLN A 120 4.12 16.92 -20.98
CA GLN A 120 5.14 16.00 -20.46
C GLN A 120 5.80 16.57 -19.20
N ILE A 121 5.80 15.78 -18.13
CA ILE A 121 6.42 16.16 -16.85
C ILE A 121 7.95 15.91 -16.92
N TYR A 122 8.35 14.88 -17.66
CA TYR A 122 9.75 14.47 -17.81
C TYR A 122 10.07 14.34 -19.31
N PRO A 123 10.50 15.41 -19.98
CA PRO A 123 10.79 15.37 -21.42
C PRO A 123 11.94 14.39 -21.79
N GLU A 124 12.84 14.09 -20.84
CA GLU A 124 13.94 13.14 -21.00
C GLU A 124 13.48 11.67 -21.06
N PHE A 125 12.24 11.39 -20.63
CA PHE A 125 11.64 10.05 -20.73
C PHE A 125 10.80 9.87 -21.99
N ASP A 126 10.85 10.82 -22.90
CA ASP A 126 10.24 10.64 -24.20
C ASP A 126 10.95 9.48 -24.91
N VAL A 127 10.32 8.30 -24.84
CA VAL A 127 10.77 7.16 -25.64
C VAL A 127 10.62 7.62 -27.08
N LYS A 128 11.74 7.98 -27.69
CA LYS A 128 11.78 8.15 -29.14
C LYS A 128 11.23 6.88 -29.74
N THR A 129 10.00 6.93 -30.16
CA THR A 129 9.40 5.89 -30.99
C THR A 129 10.20 5.94 -32.29
N THR A 130 11.27 5.20 -32.36
CA THR A 130 11.94 4.89 -33.61
C THR A 130 10.95 3.97 -34.35
N LEU A 131 10.19 4.55 -35.23
CA LEU A 131 9.52 3.84 -36.29
C LEU A 131 10.54 3.18 -37.21
#